data_7c3f96439c6816615b3abc419252db95
#
_entry.id   7c3f96439c6816615b3abc419252db95
#
_cell.length_a   1.000
_cell.length_b   1.000
_cell.length_c   1.000
_cell.angle_alpha   90.00
_cell.angle_beta   90.00
_cell.angle_gamma   90.00
#
_symmetry.space_group_name_H-M   'P 1'
#
loop_
_entity.id
_entity.type
_entity.pdbx_description
1 polymer ?
#
loop_
_entity_poly.entity_id
_entity_poly.type
_entity_poly.pdbx_seq_one_letter_code
_entity_poly.pdbx_strand_id
1 'polypeptide(L)' 'MPDIRVSEALWSTGMLPEGILERWLVEDGAWVRTGEAVAAVRIGEALHDIVSSADGRVSIMAPAGDLIDPGCIIAEVAGR' A
#
# COMPACT_ATOMS: atom_id res chain seq x y z
N MET A 1 -3.75 -0.24 -15.73
CA MET A 1 -4.59 -0.63 -14.61
C MET A 1 -4.30 0.23 -13.40
N PRO A 2 -5.28 0.48 -12.53
CA PRO A 2 -5.02 1.26 -11.32
C PRO A 2 -4.00 0.58 -10.42
N ASP A 3 -3.16 1.38 -9.84
CA ASP A 3 -2.13 0.91 -8.92
C ASP A 3 -2.44 1.35 -7.51
N ILE A 4 -1.97 0.57 -6.54
CA ILE A 4 -1.97 1.00 -5.15
C ILE A 4 -0.56 1.44 -4.83
N ARG A 5 -0.40 2.73 -4.53
CA ARG A 5 0.90 3.32 -4.25
C ARG A 5 0.97 3.79 -2.81
N VAL A 6 2.17 3.79 -2.28
CA VAL A 6 2.40 4.40 -0.97
C VAL A 6 2.61 5.89 -1.21
N SER A 7 1.68 6.69 -0.72
CA SER A 7 1.69 8.12 -0.99
C SER A 7 2.96 8.80 -0.47
N GLU A 8 3.55 9.66 -1.28
CA GLU A 8 4.71 10.43 -0.85
C GLU A 8 4.38 11.34 0.32
N ALA A 9 3.11 11.69 0.47
CA ALA A 9 2.70 12.56 1.58
C ALA A 9 2.91 11.92 2.95
N LEU A 10 3.03 10.61 3.02
CA LEU A 10 3.30 9.93 4.28
C LEU A 10 4.69 10.23 4.80
N TRP A 11 5.59 10.65 3.92
CA TRP A 11 6.94 11.07 4.29
C TRP A 11 7.02 12.59 4.31
N SER A 12 6.25 13.20 5.18
CA SER A 12 6.01 14.63 5.11
C SER A 12 7.21 15.50 5.50
N THR A 13 8.17 14.96 6.21
CA THR A 13 9.28 15.79 6.71
C THR A 13 10.50 15.80 5.82
N GLY A 14 10.58 14.90 4.88
CA GLY A 14 11.76 14.80 4.02
C GLY A 14 12.98 14.21 4.67
N MET A 15 12.95 13.99 5.95
CA MET A 15 14.05 13.38 6.71
C MET A 15 13.64 11.96 7.01
N LEU A 16 14.04 11.02 6.16
CA LEU A 16 13.27 9.81 6.12
C LEU A 16 13.92 8.60 6.68
N PRO A 17 13.25 7.94 7.63
CA PRO A 17 13.44 6.52 7.73
C PRO A 17 12.72 5.88 6.56
N GLU A 18 13.22 4.74 6.12
CA GLU A 18 12.53 3.94 5.12
C GLU A 18 11.21 3.46 5.70
N GLY A 19 10.24 3.23 4.80
CA GLY A 19 9.01 2.60 5.21
C GLY A 19 9.11 1.09 5.11
N ILE A 20 8.30 0.40 5.88
CA ILE A 20 8.20 -1.05 5.82
C ILE A 20 6.74 -1.40 5.62
N LEU A 21 6.48 -2.30 4.68
CA LEU A 21 5.15 -2.83 4.49
C LEU A 21 4.87 -3.79 5.64
N GLU A 22 4.16 -3.31 6.65
CA GLU A 22 4.00 -4.04 7.89
C GLU A 22 3.19 -5.31 7.71
N ARG A 23 2.06 -5.20 7.00
CA ARG A 23 1.23 -6.37 6.72
C ARG A 23 0.17 -6.05 5.69
N TRP A 24 -0.33 -7.08 5.05
CA TRP A 24 -1.49 -6.99 4.18
C TRP A 24 -2.74 -7.28 4.98
N LEU A 25 -3.78 -6.50 4.73
CA LEU A 25 -5.08 -6.68 5.38
C LEU A 25 -6.03 -7.49 4.51
N VAL A 26 -5.63 -7.76 3.26
CA VAL A 26 -6.39 -8.57 2.32
C VAL A 26 -5.46 -9.57 1.68
N GLU A 27 -6.02 -10.65 1.12
CA GLU A 27 -5.22 -11.65 0.45
C GLU A 27 -5.03 -11.30 -1.02
N ASP A 28 -3.97 -11.84 -1.61
CA ASP A 28 -3.74 -11.70 -3.04
C ASP A 28 -4.94 -12.27 -3.78
N GLY A 29 -5.47 -11.52 -4.73
CA GLY A 29 -6.64 -11.92 -5.48
C GLY A 29 -7.96 -11.51 -4.85
N ALA A 30 -7.93 -10.89 -3.67
CA ALA A 30 -9.15 -10.48 -3.00
C ALA A 30 -9.82 -9.34 -3.74
N TRP A 31 -11.14 -9.31 -3.69
CA TRP A 31 -11.90 -8.20 -4.23
C TRP A 31 -11.92 -7.06 -3.22
N VAL A 32 -11.59 -5.85 -3.66
CA VAL A 32 -11.58 -4.67 -2.80
C VAL A 32 -12.36 -3.54 -3.44
N ARG A 33 -12.70 -2.57 -2.62
CA ARG A 33 -13.42 -1.38 -3.07
C ARG A 33 -12.57 -0.15 -2.83
N THR A 34 -12.84 0.88 -3.61
CA THR A 34 -12.18 2.17 -3.43
C THR A 34 -12.33 2.64 -1.99
N GLY A 35 -11.23 3.01 -1.37
CA GLY A 35 -11.23 3.48 0.01
C GLY A 35 -11.09 2.38 1.05
N GLU A 36 -11.13 1.12 0.64
CA GLU A 36 -10.96 0.01 1.57
C GLU A 36 -9.49 -0.13 1.96
N ALA A 37 -9.22 -0.29 3.25
CA ALA A 37 -7.85 -0.47 3.72
C ALA A 37 -7.34 -1.84 3.27
N VAL A 38 -6.20 -1.87 2.60
CA VAL A 38 -5.66 -3.10 2.03
C VAL A 38 -4.33 -3.50 2.67
N ALA A 39 -3.63 -2.54 3.26
CA ALA A 39 -2.31 -2.82 3.85
C ALA A 39 -2.02 -1.80 4.93
N ALA A 40 -1.08 -2.14 5.79
CA ALA A 40 -0.56 -1.21 6.79
C ALA A 40 0.92 -1.07 6.56
N VAL A 41 1.41 0.16 6.56
CA VAL A 41 2.83 0.45 6.40
C VAL A 41 3.32 1.19 7.63
N ARG A 42 4.57 0.95 7.99
CA ARG A 42 5.20 1.63 9.10
C ARG A 42 6.28 2.54 8.56
N ILE A 43 6.21 3.82 8.95
CA ILE A 43 7.22 4.82 8.58
C ILE A 43 7.70 5.41 9.89
N GLY A 44 8.96 5.13 10.25
CA GLY A 44 9.44 5.48 11.57
C GLY A 44 8.64 4.71 12.61
N GLU A 45 7.99 5.43 13.53
CA GLU A 45 7.17 4.80 14.55
C GLU A 45 5.68 4.87 14.26
N ALA A 46 5.31 5.42 13.11
CA ALA A 46 3.91 5.63 12.78
C ALA A 46 3.40 4.56 11.83
N LEU A 47 2.22 4.03 12.10
CA LEU A 47 1.54 3.12 11.20
C LEU A 47 0.51 3.89 10.38
N HIS A 48 0.45 3.57 9.11
CA HIS A 48 -0.50 4.20 8.19
C HIS A 48 -1.23 3.13 7.42
N ASP A 49 -2.54 3.31 7.24
CA ASP A 49 -3.31 2.40 6.40
C ASP A 49 -3.21 2.85 4.96
N ILE A 50 -3.02 1.90 4.08
CA ILE A 50 -3.03 2.15 2.65
C ILE A 50 -4.36 1.66 2.12
N VAL A 51 -5.05 2.51 1.37
CA VAL A 51 -6.37 2.17 0.86
C VAL A 51 -6.33 1.94 -0.63
N SER A 52 -7.30 1.17 -1.11
CA SER A 52 -7.39 0.91 -2.54
C SER A 52 -7.87 2.15 -3.27
N SER A 53 -7.30 2.39 -4.44
CA SER A 53 -7.68 3.52 -5.29
C SER A 53 -8.79 3.17 -6.27
N ALA A 54 -9.20 1.90 -6.30
CA ALA A 54 -10.22 1.46 -7.26
C ALA A 54 -10.89 0.19 -6.78
N ASP A 55 -12.02 -0.13 -7.38
CA ASP A 55 -12.71 -1.39 -7.12
C ASP A 55 -12.12 -2.46 -8.03
N GLY A 56 -11.90 -3.64 -7.50
CA GLY A 56 -11.41 -4.74 -8.32
C GLY A 56 -10.66 -5.76 -7.49
N ARG A 57 -9.92 -6.62 -8.17
CA ARG A 57 -9.12 -7.63 -7.51
C ARG A 57 -7.70 -7.14 -7.33
N VAL A 58 -7.19 -7.36 -6.13
CA VAL A 58 -5.83 -6.94 -5.78
C VAL A 58 -4.84 -7.98 -6.26
N SER A 59 -3.78 -7.48 -6.91
CA SER A 59 -2.62 -8.28 -7.27
C SER A 59 -1.46 -7.74 -6.45
N ILE A 60 -1.04 -8.48 -5.44
CA ILE A 60 0.00 -8.02 -4.52
C ILE A 60 1.36 -8.10 -5.21
N MET A 61 2.11 -7.00 -5.19
CA MET A 61 3.42 -6.94 -5.83
C MET A 61 4.55 -6.89 -4.84
N ALA A 62 4.29 -6.44 -3.60
CA ALA A 62 5.30 -6.37 -2.57
C ALA A 62 4.85 -7.19 -1.37
N PRO A 63 5.66 -8.12 -0.88
CA PRO A 63 5.26 -8.93 0.28
C PRO A 63 5.39 -8.13 1.57
N ALA A 64 4.70 -8.60 2.61
CA ALA A 64 4.85 -8.01 3.93
C ALA A 64 6.31 -8.14 4.37
N GLY A 65 6.80 -7.10 5.00
CA GLY A 65 8.19 -7.04 5.44
C GLY A 65 9.12 -6.33 4.47
N ASP A 66 8.65 -6.04 3.25
CA ASP A 66 9.48 -5.33 2.28
C ASP A 66 9.68 -3.88 2.68
N LEU A 67 10.85 -3.37 2.33
CA LEU A 67 11.12 -1.94 2.43
C LEU A 67 10.38 -1.23 1.31
N ILE A 68 9.80 -0.09 1.62
CA ILE A 68 9.06 0.69 0.64
C ILE A 68 9.57 2.12 0.61
N ASP A 69 9.48 2.72 -0.57
CA ASP A 69 9.90 4.09 -0.79
C ASP A 69 8.70 4.97 -1.11
N PRO A 70 8.83 6.29 -0.94
CA PRO A 70 7.74 7.20 -1.32
C PRO A 70 7.33 6.99 -2.78
N GLY A 71 6.04 6.81 -2.99
CA GLY A 71 5.49 6.66 -4.33
C GLY A 71 5.60 5.27 -4.94
N CYS A 72 6.15 4.29 -4.20
CA CYS A 72 6.31 2.97 -4.79
C CYS A 72 4.96 2.27 -4.94
N ILE A 73 4.87 1.41 -5.94
CA ILE A 73 3.67 0.64 -6.22
C ILE A 73 3.77 -0.67 -5.44
N ILE A 74 2.78 -0.97 -4.61
CA ILE A 74 2.78 -2.20 -3.83
C ILE A 74 1.77 -3.22 -4.32
N ALA A 75 0.84 -2.81 -5.16
CA ALA A 75 -0.14 -3.72 -5.73
C ALA A 75 -0.81 -3.08 -6.93
N GLU A 76 -1.50 -3.89 -7.70
CA GLU A 76 -2.36 -3.42 -8.79
C GLU A 76 -3.78 -3.87 -8.50
N VAL A 77 -4.76 -3.11 -8.99
CA VAL A 77 -6.15 -3.48 -8.86
C VAL A 77 -6.70 -3.69 -10.27
N ALA A 78 -7.11 -4.92 -10.53
CA ALA A 78 -7.69 -5.26 -11.81
C ALA A 78 -9.21 -5.13 -11.70
N GLY A 79 -9.76 -4.21 -12.47
CA GLY A 79 -11.20 -4.11 -12.62
C GLY A 79 -11.73 -5.35 -13.30
N ARG A 80 -13.04 -5.45 -13.48
CA ARG A 80 -13.59 -6.61 -14.16
C ARG A 80 -13.25 -6.68 -15.59
#